data_66235c57142d4df28949155cf7a06082
#
_entry.id   66235c57142d4df28949155cf7a06082
#
_cell.length_a   1.000
_cell.length_b   1.000
_cell.length_c   1.000
_cell.angle_alpha   90.00
_cell.angle_beta   90.00
_cell.angle_gamma   90.00
#
_symmetry.space_group_name_H-M   'P 1'
#
loop_
_entity.id
_entity.type
_entity.pdbx_description
1 polymer ?
#
loop_
_entity_poly.entity_id
_entity_poly.type
_entity_poly.pdbx_seq_one_letter_code
_entity_poly.pdbx_strand_id
1 'polypeptide(L)'
;YHFFSTRPAMSQADYFLKKSRLRKGDLPPMLDVELSDRRIAAMGGRDVLFREMLVWLKEVGRRSGTTPIIYVSQDFVNRYMPFAPEELKKYSVWVARYGEYKPYVHLLYWQLSPDGRVRGIRGDVDIDVFNGSEEQFNRYLRTQTVK
;
A
#
# COMPACT_ATOMS: atom_id res chain seq x y z
N TYR A 1 4.95 4.06 3.70
CA TYR A 1 4.81 4.46 5.11
C TYR A 1 4.19 3.35 5.94
N HIS A 2 4.87 2.89 6.98
CA HIS A 2 4.37 1.89 7.91
C HIS A 2 3.29 2.50 8.83
N PHE A 3 2.08 1.92 8.81
CA PHE A 3 0.92 2.40 9.55
C PHE A 3 0.96 1.97 11.02
N PHE A 4 0.71 2.91 11.93
CA PHE A 4 0.69 2.65 13.38
C PHE A 4 -0.75 2.68 13.92
N SER A 5 -1.19 1.57 14.54
CA SER A 5 -2.52 1.44 15.16
C SER A 5 -2.73 2.34 16.40
N THR A 6 -1.66 2.93 16.91
CA THR A 6 -1.66 3.73 18.17
C THR A 6 -1.67 5.24 17.93
N ARG A 7 -1.75 5.69 16.67
CA ARG A 7 -1.71 7.11 16.32
C ARG A 7 -2.83 7.45 15.34
N PRO A 8 -3.45 8.64 15.42
CA PRO A 8 -4.44 9.09 14.43
C PRO A 8 -3.87 9.10 13.02
N ALA A 9 -4.62 8.60 12.05
CA ALA A 9 -4.17 8.51 10.66
C ALA A 9 -3.83 9.86 10.04
N MET A 10 -4.56 10.93 10.39
CA MET A 10 -4.26 12.29 9.92
C MET A 10 -2.86 12.76 10.34
N SER A 11 -2.48 12.53 11.60
CA SER A 11 -1.14 12.88 12.10
C SER A 11 -0.04 12.07 11.40
N GLN A 12 -0.34 10.81 11.05
CA GLN A 12 0.58 9.96 10.30
C GLN A 12 0.74 10.44 8.85
N ALA A 13 -0.33 10.87 8.21
CA ALA A 13 -0.31 11.45 6.87
C ALA A 13 0.53 12.74 6.84
N ASP A 14 0.31 13.64 7.80
CA ASP A 14 1.08 14.89 7.94
C ASP A 14 2.57 14.61 8.15
N TYR A 15 2.90 13.69 9.02
CA TYR A 15 4.29 13.29 9.27
C TYR A 15 4.94 12.72 8.02
N PHE A 16 4.24 11.80 7.32
CA PHE A 16 4.73 11.21 6.07
C PHE A 16 5.02 12.28 5.03
N LEU A 17 4.05 13.14 4.73
CA LEU A 17 4.18 14.18 3.71
C LEU A 17 5.30 15.20 4.04
N LYS A 18 5.48 15.51 5.31
CA LYS A 18 6.58 16.38 5.77
C LYS A 18 7.95 15.73 5.58
N LYS A 19 8.06 14.40 5.77
CA LYS A 19 9.33 13.69 5.77
C LYS A 19 9.73 13.12 4.42
N SER A 20 8.77 12.67 3.60
CA SER A 20 9.03 12.00 2.33
C SER A 20 9.60 12.94 1.26
N ARG A 21 9.32 14.25 1.35
CA ARG A 21 9.78 15.24 0.37
C ARG A 21 9.44 14.84 -1.06
N LEU A 22 8.21 14.38 -1.26
CA LEU A 22 7.71 13.94 -2.56
C LEU A 22 7.97 14.98 -3.65
N ARG A 23 8.39 14.50 -4.82
CA ARG A 23 8.67 15.31 -5.99
C ARG A 23 7.79 14.87 -7.16
N LYS A 24 7.53 15.80 -8.05
CA LYS A 24 6.85 15.46 -9.30
C LYS A 24 7.59 14.34 -10.03
N GLY A 25 6.82 13.32 -10.43
CA GLY A 25 7.36 12.14 -11.10
C GLY A 25 7.70 10.98 -10.16
N ASP A 26 7.70 11.17 -8.83
CA ASP A 26 7.85 10.06 -7.89
C ASP A 26 6.68 9.09 -8.02
N LEU A 27 6.93 7.82 -7.76
CA LEU A 27 5.87 6.79 -7.69
C LEU A 27 4.85 7.14 -6.61
N PRO A 28 3.60 6.64 -6.73
CA PRO A 28 2.57 6.89 -5.73
C PRO A 28 3.01 6.51 -4.32
N PRO A 29 2.66 7.31 -3.30
CA PRO A 29 2.84 6.94 -1.92
C PRO A 29 2.19 5.60 -1.61
N MET A 30 2.80 4.82 -0.72
CA MET A 30 2.29 3.53 -0.29
C MET A 30 2.01 3.54 1.21
N LEU A 31 0.82 3.04 1.60
CA LEU A 31 0.45 2.76 2.98
C LEU A 31 0.71 1.28 3.27
N ASP A 32 1.69 1.01 4.10
CA ASP A 32 2.09 -0.32 4.54
C ASP A 32 1.33 -0.69 5.82
N VAL A 33 0.47 -1.71 5.74
CA VAL A 33 -0.41 -2.14 6.84
C VAL A 33 -0.06 -3.56 7.25
N GLU A 34 0.81 -3.67 8.24
CA GLU A 34 1.28 -4.94 8.81
C GLU A 34 0.90 -5.05 10.30
N LEU A 35 -0.40 -5.10 10.57
CA LEU A 35 -0.93 -5.16 11.93
C LEU A 35 -1.37 -6.58 12.29
N SER A 36 -0.98 -7.02 13.48
CA SER A 36 -1.53 -8.24 14.07
C SER A 36 -3.00 -8.05 14.48
N ASP A 37 -3.78 -9.15 14.55
CA ASP A 37 -5.16 -9.15 15.00
C ASP A 37 -5.33 -8.48 16.37
N ARG A 38 -4.37 -8.71 17.28
CA ARG A 38 -4.36 -8.07 18.60
C ARG A 38 -4.29 -6.54 18.50
N ARG A 39 -3.47 -6.02 17.59
CA ARG A 39 -3.37 -4.56 17.37
C ARG A 39 -4.62 -4.00 16.71
N ILE A 40 -5.20 -4.74 15.77
CA ILE A 40 -6.47 -4.36 15.11
C ILE A 40 -7.61 -4.35 16.14
N ALA A 41 -7.71 -5.36 16.97
CA ALA A 41 -8.71 -5.40 18.06
C ALA A 41 -8.52 -4.26 19.06
N ALA A 42 -7.28 -3.99 19.47
CA ALA A 42 -6.95 -2.93 20.42
C ALA A 42 -7.26 -1.51 19.90
N MET A 43 -7.24 -1.28 18.59
CA MET A 43 -7.64 0.02 18.02
C MET A 43 -9.15 0.18 17.82
N GLY A 44 -9.96 -0.84 18.12
CA GLY A 44 -11.42 -0.83 17.96
C GLY A 44 -11.94 -1.70 16.82
N GLY A 45 -11.12 -2.60 16.29
CA GLY A 45 -11.49 -3.58 15.28
C GLY A 45 -11.29 -3.13 13.84
N ARG A 46 -11.67 -4.01 12.92
CA ARG A 46 -11.43 -3.83 11.47
C ARG A 46 -12.10 -2.60 10.87
N ASP A 47 -13.29 -2.24 11.33
CA ASP A 47 -14.03 -1.11 10.74
C ASP A 47 -13.35 0.23 11.12
N VAL A 48 -12.76 0.29 12.32
CA VAL A 48 -11.91 1.42 12.72
C VAL A 48 -10.64 1.45 11.88
N LEU A 49 -9.99 0.30 11.66
CA LEU A 49 -8.82 0.20 10.80
C LEU A 49 -9.12 0.72 9.39
N PHE A 50 -10.20 0.26 8.76
CA PHE A 50 -10.56 0.68 7.40
C PHE A 50 -10.83 2.19 7.30
N ARG A 51 -11.49 2.75 8.32
CA ARG A 51 -11.73 4.20 8.39
C ARG A 51 -10.41 4.97 8.50
N GLU A 52 -9.51 4.55 9.38
CA GLU A 52 -8.21 5.19 9.55
C GLU A 52 -7.32 5.05 8.29
N MET A 53 -7.32 3.89 7.62
CA MET A 53 -6.66 3.72 6.32
C MET A 53 -7.19 4.72 5.29
N LEU A 54 -8.52 4.85 5.17
CA LEU A 54 -9.13 5.79 4.24
C LEU A 54 -8.79 7.25 4.55
N VAL A 55 -8.72 7.63 5.82
CA VAL A 55 -8.28 8.98 6.23
C VAL A 55 -6.86 9.26 5.71
N TRP A 56 -5.92 8.35 5.92
CA TRP A 56 -4.55 8.50 5.45
C TRP A 56 -4.47 8.55 3.92
N LEU A 57 -5.11 7.59 3.25
CA LEU A 57 -5.07 7.45 1.79
C LEU A 57 -5.66 8.68 1.09
N LYS A 58 -6.77 9.19 1.59
CA LYS A 58 -7.42 10.41 1.04
C LYS A 58 -6.55 11.64 1.22
N GLU A 59 -6.03 11.86 2.42
CA GLU A 59 -5.23 13.06 2.70
C GLU A 59 -3.92 13.06 1.93
N VAL A 60 -3.21 11.93 1.92
CA VAL A 60 -1.97 11.81 1.16
C VAL A 60 -2.26 11.91 -0.35
N GLY A 61 -3.32 11.28 -0.84
CA GLY A 61 -3.70 11.38 -2.25
C GLY A 61 -4.03 12.81 -2.68
N ARG A 62 -4.82 13.51 -1.87
CA ARG A 62 -5.18 14.91 -2.12
C ARG A 62 -3.95 15.82 -2.21
N ARG A 63 -2.96 15.63 -1.32
CA ARG A 63 -1.78 16.51 -1.23
C ARG A 63 -0.65 16.13 -2.18
N SER A 64 -0.53 14.84 -2.56
CA SER A 64 0.46 14.38 -3.54
C SER A 64 -0.03 14.49 -4.99
N GLY A 65 -1.33 14.69 -5.19
CA GLY A 65 -1.96 14.74 -6.51
C GLY A 65 -1.95 13.40 -7.26
N THR A 66 -1.75 12.28 -6.55
CA THR A 66 -1.81 10.92 -7.10
C THR A 66 -2.54 9.98 -6.13
N THR A 67 -3.06 8.86 -6.64
CA THR A 67 -3.74 7.86 -5.81
C THR A 67 -2.72 6.97 -5.10
N PRO A 68 -2.62 6.99 -3.75
CA PRO A 68 -1.75 6.10 -3.03
C PRO A 68 -2.11 4.63 -3.23
N ILE A 69 -1.17 3.73 -2.96
CA ILE A 69 -1.38 2.28 -2.99
C ILE A 69 -1.35 1.70 -1.56
N ILE A 70 -1.91 0.51 -1.40
CA ILE A 70 -1.94 -0.20 -0.12
C ILE A 70 -0.99 -1.40 -0.22
N TYR A 71 -0.05 -1.53 0.75
CA TYR A 71 0.75 -2.73 0.90
C TYR A 71 0.22 -3.54 2.08
N VAL A 72 -0.04 -4.82 1.84
CA VAL A 72 -0.59 -5.77 2.82
C VAL A 72 -0.09 -7.18 2.56
N SER A 73 -0.16 -8.04 3.58
CA SER A 73 0.10 -9.48 3.42
C SER A 73 -1.06 -10.19 2.71
N GLN A 74 -0.79 -11.39 2.16
CA GLN A 74 -1.83 -12.28 1.63
C GLN A 74 -2.85 -12.67 2.71
N ASP A 75 -2.40 -12.86 3.95
CA ASP A 75 -3.30 -13.15 5.08
C ASP A 75 -4.28 -12.00 5.32
N PHE A 76 -3.80 -10.76 5.28
CA PHE A 76 -4.68 -9.58 5.36
C PHE A 76 -5.69 -9.54 4.22
N VAL A 77 -5.26 -9.81 3.00
CA VAL A 77 -6.15 -9.89 1.83
C VAL A 77 -7.25 -10.92 2.06
N ASN A 78 -6.91 -12.11 2.54
CA ASN A 78 -7.88 -13.19 2.74
C ASN A 78 -8.88 -12.91 3.87
N ARG A 79 -8.42 -12.31 4.95
CA ARG A 79 -9.21 -12.17 6.19
C ARG A 79 -9.95 -10.86 6.33
N TYR A 80 -9.39 -9.77 5.79
CA TYR A 80 -9.93 -8.42 6.00
C TYR A 80 -10.53 -7.81 4.74
N MET A 81 -9.89 -7.93 3.57
CA MET A 81 -10.35 -7.28 2.33
C MET A 81 -11.78 -7.68 1.89
N PRO A 82 -12.29 -8.90 2.12
CA PRO A 82 -13.70 -9.22 1.80
C PRO A 82 -14.71 -8.31 2.49
N PHE A 83 -14.35 -7.80 3.68
CA PHE A 83 -15.19 -6.93 4.50
C PHE A 83 -14.86 -5.44 4.36
N ALA A 84 -13.90 -5.11 3.52
CA ALA A 84 -13.52 -3.73 3.30
C ALA A 84 -14.65 -2.95 2.60
N PRO A 85 -14.84 -1.66 2.94
CA PRO A 85 -15.80 -0.83 2.21
C PRO A 85 -15.39 -0.69 0.74
N GLU A 86 -16.38 -0.53 -0.13
CA GLU A 86 -16.17 -0.43 -1.59
C GLU A 86 -15.20 0.70 -1.97
N GLU A 87 -15.16 1.76 -1.17
CA GLU A 87 -14.22 2.85 -1.39
C GLU A 87 -12.77 2.40 -1.20
N LEU A 88 -12.49 1.56 -0.19
CA LEU A 88 -11.15 1.04 0.06
C LEU A 88 -10.73 0.02 -1.01
N LYS A 89 -11.66 -0.78 -1.51
CA LYS A 89 -11.42 -1.77 -2.57
C LYS A 89 -11.02 -1.14 -3.91
N LYS A 90 -11.27 0.16 -4.11
CA LYS A 90 -10.85 0.89 -5.32
C LYS A 90 -9.36 1.21 -5.37
N TYR A 91 -8.66 1.15 -4.24
CA TYR A 91 -7.22 1.39 -4.21
C TYR A 91 -6.46 0.19 -4.75
N SER A 92 -5.40 0.47 -5.49
CA SER A 92 -4.46 -0.56 -5.94
C SER A 92 -3.70 -1.16 -4.76
N VAL A 93 -3.43 -2.45 -4.82
CA VAL A 93 -2.80 -3.20 -3.75
C VAL A 93 -1.46 -3.80 -4.20
N TRP A 94 -0.49 -3.70 -3.33
CA TRP A 94 0.76 -4.42 -3.38
C TRP A 94 0.71 -5.52 -2.31
N VAL A 95 0.78 -6.78 -2.73
CA VAL A 95 0.61 -7.92 -1.81
C VAL A 95 1.95 -8.60 -1.55
N ALA A 96 2.30 -8.74 -0.28
CA ALA A 96 3.44 -9.55 0.12
C ALA A 96 3.14 -11.04 -0.03
N ARG A 97 4.04 -11.79 -0.69
CA ARG A 97 3.94 -13.23 -0.89
C ARG A 97 2.61 -13.64 -1.54
N TYR A 98 2.29 -13.04 -2.67
CA TYR A 98 1.05 -13.33 -3.38
C TYR A 98 1.05 -14.77 -3.89
N GLY A 99 0.10 -15.57 -3.42
CA GLY A 99 -0.05 -16.98 -3.78
C GLY A 99 -1.38 -17.31 -4.44
N GLU A 100 -2.37 -16.41 -4.39
CA GLU A 100 -3.71 -16.70 -4.85
C GLU A 100 -4.44 -15.44 -5.36
N TYR A 101 -4.98 -15.51 -6.59
CA TYR A 101 -5.79 -14.43 -7.15
C TYR A 101 -7.08 -14.19 -6.36
N LYS A 102 -7.40 -12.92 -6.11
CA LYS A 102 -8.64 -12.48 -5.46
C LYS A 102 -9.32 -11.41 -6.31
N PRO A 103 -10.54 -11.64 -6.83
CA PRO A 103 -11.20 -10.73 -7.76
C PRO A 103 -11.62 -9.38 -7.15
N TYR A 104 -11.67 -9.28 -5.84
CA TYR A 104 -12.00 -8.04 -5.11
C TYR A 104 -10.77 -7.20 -4.73
N VAL A 105 -9.59 -7.57 -5.25
CA VAL A 105 -8.35 -6.84 -5.02
C VAL A 105 -7.80 -6.33 -6.33
N HIS A 106 -7.60 -5.01 -6.43
CA HIS A 106 -6.91 -4.39 -7.57
C HIS A 106 -5.40 -4.58 -7.41
N LEU A 107 -4.92 -5.79 -7.73
CA LEU A 107 -3.50 -6.15 -7.61
C LEU A 107 -2.66 -5.34 -8.59
N LEU A 108 -1.76 -4.51 -8.06
CA LEU A 108 -0.82 -3.71 -8.84
C LEU A 108 0.59 -4.30 -8.82
N TYR A 109 1.06 -4.69 -7.64
CA TYR A 109 2.34 -5.34 -7.43
C TYR A 109 2.18 -6.56 -6.52
N TRP A 110 3.07 -7.53 -6.67
CA TRP A 110 3.26 -8.55 -5.65
C TRP A 110 4.73 -8.76 -5.37
N GLN A 111 5.04 -8.96 -4.10
CA GLN A 111 6.36 -9.36 -3.65
C GLN A 111 6.53 -10.86 -3.89
N LEU A 112 7.42 -11.19 -4.81
CA LEU A 112 7.65 -12.58 -5.26
C LEU A 112 8.54 -13.32 -4.27
N SER A 113 9.61 -12.68 -3.79
CA SER A 113 10.63 -13.30 -2.96
C SER A 113 11.32 -12.26 -2.09
N PRO A 114 11.71 -12.60 -0.85
CA PRO A 114 12.48 -11.73 0.02
C PRO A 114 14.01 -11.98 -0.08
N ASP A 115 14.46 -12.88 -0.95
CA ASP A 115 15.83 -13.39 -1.03
C ASP A 115 16.50 -13.15 -2.39
N GLY A 116 16.06 -12.12 -3.11
CA GLY A 116 16.66 -11.70 -4.36
C GLY A 116 18.10 -11.19 -4.20
N ARG A 117 18.83 -11.18 -5.31
CA ARG A 117 20.21 -10.66 -5.36
C ARG A 117 20.32 -9.61 -6.45
N VAL A 118 20.84 -8.44 -6.07
CA VAL A 118 21.07 -7.33 -7.00
C VAL A 118 22.56 -6.95 -6.98
N ARG A 119 23.15 -6.84 -8.17
CA ARG A 119 24.57 -6.45 -8.28
C ARG A 119 24.80 -5.09 -7.65
N GLY A 120 25.76 -5.00 -6.75
CA GLY A 120 26.10 -3.78 -6.01
C GLY A 120 25.42 -3.64 -4.65
N ILE A 121 24.46 -4.51 -4.32
CA ILE A 121 23.84 -4.57 -3.00
C ILE A 121 24.33 -5.82 -2.26
N ARG A 122 24.74 -5.62 -1.00
CA ARG A 122 25.10 -6.74 -0.12
C ARG A 122 23.86 -7.18 0.66
N GLY A 123 23.63 -8.49 0.70
CA GLY A 123 22.46 -9.08 1.38
C GLY A 123 21.31 -9.37 0.44
N ASP A 124 20.20 -9.78 1.03
CA ASP A 124 18.98 -10.11 0.33
C ASP A 124 18.17 -8.82 0.03
N VAL A 125 17.42 -8.85 -1.05
CA VAL A 125 16.50 -7.79 -1.43
C VAL A 125 15.16 -8.41 -1.83
N ASP A 126 14.09 -7.68 -1.60
CA ASP A 126 12.78 -8.06 -2.09
C ASP A 126 12.75 -7.97 -3.61
N ILE A 127 12.11 -8.95 -4.23
CA ILE A 127 11.81 -8.98 -5.67
C ILE A 127 10.32 -8.76 -5.83
N ASP A 128 9.99 -7.68 -6.50
CA ASP A 128 8.61 -7.28 -6.74
C ASP A 128 8.27 -7.33 -8.22
N VAL A 129 7.04 -7.70 -8.53
CA VAL A 129 6.54 -7.81 -9.89
C VAL A 129 5.35 -6.89 -10.09
N PHE A 130 5.38 -6.09 -11.15
CA PHE A 130 4.23 -5.32 -11.61
C PHE A 130 3.24 -6.25 -12.30
N ASN A 131 1.96 -6.16 -11.94
CA ASN A 131 0.89 -6.96 -12.52
C ASN A 131 0.43 -6.38 -13.87
N GLY A 132 1.23 -6.57 -14.90
CA GLY A 132 0.92 -6.08 -16.24
C GLY A 132 2.07 -6.20 -17.22
N SER A 133 1.85 -5.77 -18.46
CA SER A 133 2.87 -5.69 -19.48
C SER A 133 3.80 -4.48 -19.27
N GLU A 134 4.94 -4.48 -19.94
CA GLU A 134 5.86 -3.33 -19.98
C GLU A 134 5.16 -2.05 -20.48
N GLU A 135 4.30 -2.16 -21.48
CA GLU A 135 3.52 -1.03 -21.99
C GLU A 135 2.57 -0.46 -20.93
N GLN A 136 1.90 -1.34 -20.15
CA GLN A 136 1.03 -0.95 -19.05
C GLN A 136 1.83 -0.29 -17.93
N PHE A 137 3.01 -0.81 -17.61
CA PHE A 137 3.91 -0.19 -16.63
C PHE A 137 4.36 1.20 -17.07
N ASN A 138 4.78 1.34 -18.32
CA ASN A 138 5.19 2.64 -18.87
C ASN A 138 4.03 3.65 -18.89
N ARG A 139 2.80 3.20 -19.14
CA ARG A 139 1.60 4.04 -19.02
C ARG A 139 1.35 4.45 -17.58
N TYR A 140 1.47 3.52 -16.64
CA TYR A 140 1.34 3.77 -15.20
C TYR A 140 2.34 4.84 -14.73
N LEU A 141 3.62 4.74 -15.12
CA LEU A 141 4.65 5.72 -14.80
C LEU A 141 4.34 7.13 -15.32
N ARG A 142 3.66 7.25 -16.47
CA ARG A 142 3.27 8.56 -17.02
C ARG A 142 2.02 9.15 -16.37
N THR A 143 1.14 8.34 -15.83
CA THR A 143 -0.22 8.79 -15.43
C THR A 143 -0.46 8.77 -13.93
N GLN A 144 0.26 7.94 -13.18
CA GLN A 144 0.01 7.67 -11.77
C GLN A 144 1.12 8.14 -10.83
N THR A 145 1.97 9.04 -11.28
CA THR A 145 3.02 9.62 -10.44
C THR A 145 2.57 10.89 -9.72
N VAL A 146 3.34 11.31 -8.72
CA VAL A 146 3.15 12.57 -7.96
C VAL A 146 3.13 13.77 -8.93
N LYS A 147 2.18 14.69 -8.74
CA LYS A 147 1.94 15.85 -9.62
C LYS A 147 2.55 17.13 -9.09
#